data_ec1bc197eb098eebd0d8b8020e7b8002
#
_entry.id   ec1bc197eb098eebd0d8b8020e7b8002
#
_cell.length_a   1.000
_cell.length_b   1.000
_cell.length_c   1.000
_cell.angle_alpha   90.00
_cell.angle_beta   90.00
_cell.angle_gamma   90.00
#
_symmetry.space_group_name_H-M   'P 1'
#
loop_
_entity.id
_entity.type
_entity.pdbx_description
1 polymer ?
#
loop_
_entity_poly.entity_id
_entity_poly.type
_entity_poly.pdbx_seq_one_letter_code
_entity_poly.pdbx_strand_id
1 'polypeptide(L)'
;SSLTLLVDTREQDTPALRERLRSCGLPHRREKLDFGDYSCAYVDQDGEEQSLAGVVAIERKMSLDELCLCFGKDRGRFEREFRRAKEAGARLYLLVEDASWEDVLHGRYRSRMKPAALLASLLAWQERYDLRVVFCRRETTGVLLHKILRYALKVRLEKEG
;
A
#
# COMPACT_ATOMS: atom_id res chain seq x y z
N SER A 1 -18.85 5.59 -9.75
CA SER A 1 -17.95 6.74 -9.87
C SER A 1 -16.70 6.35 -10.65
N SER A 2 -16.18 7.29 -11.39
CA SER A 2 -15.00 7.09 -12.22
C SER A 2 -13.73 7.17 -11.38
N LEU A 3 -13.15 6.01 -11.11
CA LEU A 3 -11.94 5.88 -10.33
C LEU A 3 -10.79 5.49 -11.26
N THR A 4 -9.66 6.17 -11.14
CA THR A 4 -8.44 5.85 -11.88
C THR A 4 -7.36 5.44 -10.89
N LEU A 5 -6.70 4.31 -11.13
CA LEU A 5 -5.57 3.87 -10.34
C LEU A 5 -4.33 4.68 -10.72
N LEU A 6 -3.65 5.24 -9.73
CA LEU A 6 -2.37 5.90 -9.92
C LEU A 6 -1.27 4.91 -9.56
N VAL A 7 -0.35 4.70 -10.49
CA VAL A 7 0.78 3.77 -10.32
C VAL A 7 2.05 4.61 -10.26
N ASP A 8 2.81 4.48 -9.17
CA ASP A 8 4.04 5.25 -9.01
C ASP A 8 5.01 4.98 -10.18
N THR A 9 5.68 6.04 -10.62
CA THR A 9 6.60 5.97 -11.77
C THR A 9 7.77 5.03 -11.55
N ARG A 10 8.10 4.69 -10.29
CA ARG A 10 9.20 3.76 -9.97
C ARG A 10 8.82 2.29 -10.13
N GLU A 11 7.51 1.98 -10.27
CA GLU A 11 7.08 0.60 -10.50
C GLU A 11 7.58 0.11 -11.85
N GLN A 12 8.27 -1.05 -11.87
CA GLN A 12 8.80 -1.62 -13.09
C GLN A 12 7.70 -2.32 -13.90
N ASP A 13 7.75 -2.18 -15.22
CA ASP A 13 6.81 -2.86 -16.11
C ASP A 13 7.20 -4.34 -16.25
N THR A 14 6.56 -5.17 -15.46
CA THR A 14 6.78 -6.61 -15.40
C THR A 14 5.49 -7.36 -15.75
N PRO A 15 5.58 -8.64 -16.15
CA PRO A 15 4.36 -9.47 -16.32
C PRO A 15 3.50 -9.50 -15.04
N ALA A 16 4.13 -9.52 -13.87
CA ALA A 16 3.41 -9.51 -12.59
C ALA A 16 2.62 -8.21 -12.39
N LEU A 17 3.22 -7.07 -12.73
CA LEU A 17 2.51 -5.78 -12.66
C LEU A 17 1.32 -5.76 -13.62
N ARG A 18 1.53 -6.22 -14.86
CA ARG A 18 0.44 -6.23 -15.85
C ARG A 18 -0.72 -7.11 -15.40
N GLU A 19 -0.44 -8.26 -14.80
CA GLU A 19 -1.49 -9.14 -14.26
C GLU A 19 -2.21 -8.48 -13.10
N ARG A 20 -1.48 -7.80 -12.23
CA ARG A 20 -2.05 -7.06 -11.09
C ARG A 20 -2.98 -5.95 -11.57
N LEU A 21 -2.56 -5.19 -12.58
CA LEU A 21 -3.37 -4.13 -13.15
C LEU A 21 -4.63 -4.68 -13.82
N ARG A 22 -4.51 -5.83 -14.50
CA ARG A 22 -5.66 -6.50 -15.10
C ARG A 22 -6.66 -6.92 -14.02
N SER A 23 -6.19 -7.53 -12.95
CA SER A 23 -7.06 -7.95 -11.83
C SER A 23 -7.70 -6.77 -11.12
N CYS A 24 -7.01 -5.64 -11.05
CA CYS A 24 -7.55 -4.41 -10.49
C CYS A 24 -8.75 -3.91 -11.29
N GLY A 25 -8.67 -4.01 -12.61
CA GLY A 25 -9.77 -3.69 -13.51
C GLY A 25 -10.11 -2.22 -13.66
N LEU A 26 -9.33 -1.32 -13.03
CA LEU A 26 -9.53 0.11 -13.16
C LEU A 26 -8.68 0.68 -14.30
N PRO A 27 -9.13 1.78 -14.94
CA PRO A 27 -8.21 2.58 -15.74
C PRO A 27 -7.03 2.97 -14.87
N HIS A 28 -5.85 3.07 -15.44
CA HIS A 28 -4.65 3.41 -14.67
C HIS A 28 -3.76 4.33 -15.48
N ARG A 29 -2.93 5.09 -14.74
CA ARG A 29 -1.87 5.90 -15.35
C ARG A 29 -0.69 5.95 -14.38
N ARG A 30 0.48 6.25 -14.94
CA ARG A 30 1.68 6.46 -14.14
C ARG A 30 1.74 7.89 -13.64
N GLU A 31 2.08 8.06 -12.37
CA GLU A 31 2.23 9.37 -11.74
C GLU A 31 3.19 9.24 -10.57
N LYS A 32 4.10 10.20 -10.41
CA LYS A 32 5.00 10.19 -9.27
C LYS A 32 4.21 10.40 -7.98
N LEU A 33 4.33 9.47 -7.04
CA LEU A 33 3.70 9.56 -5.73
C LEU A 33 4.75 9.91 -4.67
N ASP A 34 4.36 10.72 -3.69
CA ASP A 34 5.25 11.12 -2.60
C ASP A 34 5.51 9.97 -1.63
N PHE A 35 4.55 9.05 -1.51
CA PHE A 35 4.66 7.83 -0.71
C PHE A 35 3.73 6.77 -1.30
N GLY A 36 4.12 5.50 -1.08
CA GLY A 36 3.39 4.35 -1.59
C GLY A 36 3.64 4.07 -3.06
N ASP A 37 3.14 2.92 -3.50
CA ASP A 37 3.26 2.44 -4.88
C ASP A 37 2.01 2.72 -5.68
N TYR A 38 0.86 2.82 -5.02
CA TYR A 38 -0.45 2.98 -5.65
C TYR A 38 -1.30 3.97 -4.88
N SER A 39 -2.10 4.74 -5.61
CA SER A 39 -3.15 5.58 -5.07
C SER A 39 -4.25 5.70 -6.12
N CYS A 40 -5.10 6.70 -6.02
CA CYS A 40 -6.19 6.88 -7.00
C CYS A 40 -6.56 8.34 -7.19
N ALA A 41 -7.27 8.57 -8.29
CA ALA A 41 -7.93 9.84 -8.58
C ALA A 41 -9.38 9.52 -8.97
N TYR A 42 -10.24 10.49 -8.83
CA TYR A 42 -11.65 10.34 -9.21
C TYR A 42 -12.17 11.65 -9.80
N VAL A 43 -13.27 11.56 -10.54
CA VAL A 43 -13.93 12.74 -11.10
C VAL A 43 -15.11 13.07 -10.19
N ASP A 44 -15.17 14.33 -9.72
CA ASP A 44 -16.21 14.78 -8.81
C ASP A 44 -17.48 15.17 -9.56
N GLN A 45 -18.48 15.69 -8.83
CA GLN A 45 -19.77 16.07 -9.39
C GLN A 45 -19.67 17.19 -10.42
N ASP A 46 -18.65 18.03 -10.33
CA ASP A 46 -18.43 19.15 -11.24
C ASP A 46 -17.61 18.75 -12.47
N GLY A 47 -17.27 17.47 -12.60
CA GLY A 47 -16.44 16.97 -13.69
C GLY A 47 -14.95 17.23 -13.49
N GLU A 48 -14.54 17.68 -12.32
CA GLU A 48 -13.13 17.95 -12.00
C GLU A 48 -12.46 16.72 -11.41
N GLU A 49 -11.22 16.46 -11.86
CA GLU A 49 -10.45 15.35 -11.31
C GLU A 49 -9.84 15.74 -9.96
N GLN A 50 -10.04 14.90 -8.98
CA GLN A 50 -9.47 15.03 -7.64
C GLN A 50 -8.54 13.86 -7.38
N SER A 51 -7.36 14.14 -6.84
CA SER A 51 -6.38 13.11 -6.48
C SER A 51 -6.50 12.77 -5.00
N LEU A 52 -6.42 11.48 -4.69
CA LEU A 52 -6.32 11.01 -3.30
C LEU A 52 -4.89 10.63 -2.92
N ALA A 53 -3.88 10.98 -3.73
CA ALA A 53 -2.49 10.62 -3.48
C ALA A 53 -1.98 11.16 -2.14
N GLY A 54 -2.49 12.29 -1.67
CA GLY A 54 -2.15 12.84 -0.35
C GLY A 54 -3.05 12.37 0.78
N VAL A 55 -3.99 11.47 0.52
CA VAL A 55 -5.01 11.01 1.48
C VAL A 55 -4.84 9.54 1.81
N VAL A 56 -4.60 8.71 0.79
CA VAL A 56 -4.47 7.27 0.94
C VAL A 56 -3.51 6.73 -0.12
N ALA A 57 -2.65 5.81 0.28
CA ALA A 57 -1.76 5.13 -0.66
C ALA A 57 -1.50 3.70 -0.17
N ILE A 58 -1.02 2.87 -1.07
CA ILE A 58 -0.72 1.47 -0.77
C ILE A 58 0.74 1.21 -1.13
N GLU A 59 1.50 0.76 -0.14
CA GLU A 59 2.87 0.27 -0.32
C GLU A 59 2.80 -1.25 -0.42
N ARG A 60 3.34 -1.80 -1.51
CA ARG A 60 3.31 -3.24 -1.75
C ARG A 60 4.67 -3.87 -1.50
N LYS A 61 4.67 -5.00 -0.80
CA LYS A 61 5.84 -5.87 -0.63
C LYS A 61 5.50 -7.26 -1.16
N MET A 62 6.41 -7.83 -1.92
CA MET A 62 6.15 -9.12 -2.59
C MET A 62 6.30 -10.32 -1.66
N SER A 63 6.87 -10.12 -0.46
CA SER A 63 7.11 -11.20 0.50
C SER A 63 7.51 -10.65 1.87
N LEU A 64 7.47 -11.50 2.88
CA LEU A 64 8.03 -11.17 4.20
C LEU A 64 9.54 -10.94 4.12
N ASP A 65 10.24 -11.63 3.23
CA ASP A 65 11.69 -11.42 3.07
C ASP A 65 12.00 -10.01 2.60
N GLU A 66 11.24 -9.49 1.64
CA GLU A 66 11.40 -8.10 1.21
C GLU A 66 11.09 -7.13 2.35
N LEU A 67 10.03 -7.40 3.10
CA LEU A 67 9.67 -6.58 4.25
C LEU A 67 10.77 -6.57 5.30
N CYS A 68 11.40 -7.71 5.56
CA CYS A 68 12.51 -7.82 6.50
C CYS A 68 13.70 -6.97 6.07
N LEU A 69 14.01 -6.91 4.78
CA LEU A 69 15.06 -6.01 4.26
C LEU A 69 14.72 -4.55 4.56
N CYS A 70 13.46 -4.18 4.38
CA CYS A 70 13.01 -2.81 4.64
C CYS A 70 13.08 -2.44 6.12
N PHE A 71 12.75 -3.36 7.01
CA PHE A 71 12.86 -3.12 8.45
C PHE A 71 14.27 -3.27 9.00
N GLY A 72 15.15 -3.91 8.23
CA GLY A 72 16.55 -4.12 8.62
C GLY A 72 17.47 -3.07 7.99
N LYS A 73 18.13 -3.49 6.91
CA LYS A 73 19.15 -2.69 6.23
C LYS A 73 18.63 -1.31 5.76
N ASP A 74 17.42 -1.26 5.25
CA ASP A 74 16.85 -0.05 4.67
C ASP A 74 15.90 0.68 5.62
N ARG A 75 15.97 0.38 6.92
CA ARG A 75 15.01 0.86 7.92
C ARG A 75 14.79 2.36 7.91
N GLY A 76 15.87 3.14 7.87
CA GLY A 76 15.76 4.60 7.90
C GLY A 76 15.01 5.16 6.71
N ARG A 77 15.29 4.62 5.52
CA ARG A 77 14.62 5.06 4.29
C ARG A 77 13.15 4.65 4.29
N PHE A 78 12.86 3.42 4.71
CA PHE A 78 11.50 2.90 4.79
C PHE A 78 10.68 3.71 5.80
N GLU A 79 11.26 3.99 6.96
CA GLU A 79 10.59 4.77 8.01
C GLU A 79 10.29 6.21 7.56
N ARG A 80 11.19 6.82 6.80
CA ARG A 80 10.98 8.18 6.28
C ARG A 80 9.73 8.27 5.39
N GLU A 81 9.45 7.24 4.61
CA GLU A 81 8.25 7.18 3.77
C GLU A 81 6.98 7.21 4.63
N PHE A 82 6.93 6.37 5.65
CA PHE A 82 5.78 6.33 6.56
C PHE A 82 5.62 7.61 7.36
N ARG A 83 6.73 8.21 7.75
CA ARG A 83 6.72 9.50 8.46
C ARG A 83 6.17 10.60 7.54
N ARG A 84 6.59 10.65 6.28
CA ARG A 84 6.07 11.63 5.32
C ARG A 84 4.57 11.49 5.12
N ALA A 85 4.09 10.25 5.01
CA ALA A 85 2.65 9.99 4.88
C ALA A 85 1.89 10.49 6.12
N LYS A 86 2.40 10.18 7.30
CA LYS A 86 1.80 10.62 8.56
C LYS A 86 1.74 12.14 8.67
N GLU A 87 2.83 12.82 8.35
CA GLU A 87 2.91 14.28 8.37
C GLU A 87 1.96 14.94 7.37
N ALA A 88 1.73 14.29 6.24
CA ALA A 88 0.78 14.76 5.23
C ALA A 88 -0.67 14.47 5.60
N GLY A 89 -0.91 13.76 6.68
CA GLY A 89 -2.26 13.34 7.08
C GLY A 89 -2.81 12.19 6.23
N ALA A 90 -1.94 11.50 5.51
CA ALA A 90 -2.32 10.38 4.64
C ALA A 90 -2.30 9.06 5.39
N ARG A 91 -3.21 8.17 4.99
CA ARG A 91 -3.22 6.79 5.47
C ARG A 91 -2.46 5.91 4.49
N LEU A 92 -1.49 5.18 5.01
CA LEU A 92 -0.70 4.26 4.20
C LEU A 92 -1.06 2.82 4.57
N TYR A 93 -1.39 2.03 3.55
CA TYR A 93 -1.59 0.59 3.69
C TYR A 93 -0.28 -0.10 3.32
N LEU A 94 0.14 -1.04 4.15
CA LEU A 94 1.28 -1.92 3.84
C LEU A 94 0.69 -3.28 3.46
N LEU A 95 0.69 -3.57 2.16
CA LEU A 95 0.16 -4.81 1.63
C LEU A 95 1.34 -5.75 1.36
N VAL A 96 1.34 -6.89 2.02
CA VAL A 96 2.40 -7.89 1.90
C VAL A 96 1.83 -9.16 1.29
N GLU A 97 2.37 -9.55 0.15
CA GLU A 97 1.89 -10.71 -0.59
C GLU A 97 2.42 -12.02 -0.03
N ASP A 98 1.60 -13.05 -0.16
CA ASP A 98 1.93 -14.42 0.20
C ASP A 98 2.46 -14.55 1.63
N ALA A 99 1.79 -13.86 2.54
CA ALA A 99 2.16 -13.78 3.95
C ALA A 99 0.92 -13.76 4.84
N SER A 100 1.14 -13.99 6.13
CA SER A 100 0.09 -13.97 7.15
C SER A 100 0.71 -13.61 8.49
N TRP A 101 -0.13 -13.26 9.47
CA TRP A 101 0.35 -13.06 10.84
C TRP A 101 0.97 -14.34 11.39
N GLU A 102 0.42 -15.52 11.04
CA GLU A 102 0.97 -16.80 11.45
C GLU A 102 2.39 -16.99 10.90
N ASP A 103 2.63 -16.60 9.65
CA ASP A 103 3.97 -16.67 9.07
C ASP A 103 4.95 -15.76 9.80
N VAL A 104 4.52 -14.58 10.23
CA VAL A 104 5.34 -13.66 11.03
C VAL A 104 5.67 -14.30 12.37
N LEU A 105 4.66 -14.81 13.08
CA LEU A 105 4.83 -15.37 14.41
C LEU A 105 5.71 -16.61 14.41
N HIS A 106 5.61 -17.44 13.37
CA HIS A 106 6.33 -18.72 13.29
C HIS A 106 7.62 -18.64 12.48
N GLY A 107 8.00 -17.44 12.03
CA GLY A 107 9.25 -17.26 11.30
C GLY A 107 9.28 -17.96 9.94
N ARG A 108 8.15 -18.03 9.24
CA ARG A 108 8.05 -18.71 7.94
C ARG A 108 8.54 -17.80 6.82
N TYR A 109 9.83 -17.51 6.83
CA TYR A 109 10.52 -16.69 5.84
C TYR A 109 12.01 -17.03 5.90
N ARG A 110 12.79 -16.58 4.92
CA ARG A 110 14.22 -16.91 4.81
C ARG A 110 15.12 -15.95 5.57
N SER A 111 14.66 -14.71 5.77
CA SER A 111 15.44 -13.69 6.48
C SER A 111 15.84 -14.17 7.87
N ARG A 112 16.98 -13.67 8.36
CA ARG A 112 17.47 -13.95 9.71
C ARG A 112 16.82 -13.06 10.77
N MET A 113 15.97 -12.13 10.37
CA MET A 113 15.24 -11.29 11.33
C MET A 113 14.41 -12.17 12.25
N LYS A 114 14.51 -11.94 13.55
CA LYS A 114 13.74 -12.71 14.52
C LYS A 114 12.26 -12.39 14.43
N PRO A 115 11.37 -13.38 14.55
CA PRO A 115 9.92 -13.14 14.51
C PRO A 115 9.47 -12.07 15.49
N ALA A 116 10.01 -12.05 16.70
CA ALA A 116 9.67 -11.02 17.69
C ALA A 116 10.02 -9.61 17.21
N ALA A 117 11.15 -9.44 16.51
CA ALA A 117 11.57 -8.15 15.98
C ALA A 117 10.67 -7.70 14.82
N LEU A 118 10.33 -8.61 13.92
CA LEU A 118 9.43 -8.33 12.80
C LEU A 118 8.04 -7.96 13.31
N LEU A 119 7.51 -8.74 14.24
CA LEU A 119 6.21 -8.48 14.84
C LEU A 119 6.19 -7.13 15.54
N ALA A 120 7.22 -6.83 16.33
CA ALA A 120 7.32 -5.56 17.04
C ALA A 120 7.33 -4.37 16.07
N SER A 121 8.08 -4.46 14.97
CA SER A 121 8.12 -3.41 13.96
C SER A 121 6.74 -3.20 13.33
N LEU A 122 6.07 -4.29 12.92
CA LEU A 122 4.75 -4.20 12.31
C LEU A 122 3.73 -3.57 13.25
N LEU A 123 3.66 -4.05 14.50
CA LEU A 123 2.67 -3.57 15.45
C LEU A 123 2.96 -2.12 15.89
N ALA A 124 4.23 -1.80 16.19
CA ALA A 124 4.59 -0.46 16.61
C ALA A 124 4.36 0.57 15.51
N TRP A 125 4.66 0.23 14.26
CA TRP A 125 4.49 1.16 13.16
C TRP A 125 3.02 1.41 12.81
N GLN A 126 2.15 0.43 13.01
CA GLN A 126 0.71 0.66 12.89
C GLN A 126 0.24 1.75 13.85
N GLU A 127 0.72 1.71 15.09
CA GLU A 127 0.36 2.72 16.09
C GLU A 127 1.05 4.06 15.81
N ARG A 128 2.33 4.04 15.46
CA ARG A 128 3.14 5.26 15.29
C ARG A 128 2.77 6.05 14.04
N TYR A 129 2.47 5.36 12.94
CA TYR A 129 2.26 6.00 11.63
C TYR A 129 0.85 5.84 11.11
N ASP A 130 -0.07 5.32 11.90
CA ASP A 130 -1.45 5.04 11.48
C ASP A 130 -1.49 4.19 10.21
N LEU A 131 -0.52 3.31 10.10
CA LEU A 131 -0.42 2.41 8.97
C LEU A 131 -1.35 1.20 9.16
N ARG A 132 -1.82 0.63 8.06
CA ARG A 132 -2.66 -0.56 8.08
C ARG A 132 -1.97 -1.70 7.34
N VAL A 133 -1.77 -2.81 8.04
CA VAL A 133 -1.14 -4.00 7.45
C VAL A 133 -2.22 -4.87 6.84
N VAL A 134 -2.00 -5.28 5.59
CA VAL A 134 -2.91 -6.18 4.86
C VAL A 134 -2.07 -7.32 4.30
N PHE A 135 -2.46 -8.55 4.60
CA PHE A 135 -1.84 -9.74 4.03
C PHE A 135 -2.79 -10.37 3.03
N CYS A 136 -2.27 -10.80 1.90
CA CYS A 136 -3.06 -11.51 0.91
C CYS A 136 -2.15 -12.36 0.01
N ARG A 137 -2.75 -13.22 -0.78
CA ARG A 137 -2.01 -13.90 -1.85
C ARG A 137 -1.80 -12.92 -2.99
N ARG A 138 -0.72 -13.09 -3.75
CA ARG A 138 -0.37 -12.16 -4.84
C ARG A 138 -1.46 -12.05 -5.90
N GLU A 139 -2.21 -13.12 -6.16
CA GLU A 139 -3.30 -13.09 -7.13
C GLU A 139 -4.50 -12.26 -6.65
N THR A 140 -4.55 -11.91 -5.38
CA THR A 140 -5.63 -11.09 -4.79
C THR A 140 -5.27 -9.61 -4.74
N THR A 141 -3.99 -9.26 -4.88
CA THR A 141 -3.52 -7.88 -4.73
C THR A 141 -4.29 -6.91 -5.62
N GLY A 142 -4.44 -7.23 -6.90
CA GLY A 142 -5.13 -6.32 -7.83
C GLY A 142 -6.54 -5.97 -7.37
N VAL A 143 -7.30 -6.97 -6.96
CA VAL A 143 -8.67 -6.76 -6.46
C VAL A 143 -8.66 -5.88 -5.20
N LEU A 144 -7.71 -6.12 -4.29
CA LEU A 144 -7.61 -5.32 -3.07
C LEU A 144 -7.19 -3.87 -3.34
N LEU A 145 -6.30 -3.63 -4.29
CA LEU A 145 -5.98 -2.26 -4.71
C LEU A 145 -7.25 -1.49 -5.07
N HIS A 146 -8.09 -2.11 -5.91
CA HIS A 146 -9.35 -1.50 -6.30
C HIS A 146 -10.25 -1.23 -5.07
N LYS A 147 -10.48 -2.25 -4.25
CA LYS A 147 -11.46 -2.15 -3.17
C LYS A 147 -11.00 -1.26 -2.03
N ILE A 148 -9.74 -1.32 -1.66
CA ILE A 148 -9.19 -0.43 -0.62
C ILE A 148 -9.40 1.03 -1.05
N LEU A 149 -9.02 1.35 -2.28
CA LEU A 149 -9.10 2.73 -2.76
C LEU A 149 -10.55 3.18 -2.95
N ARG A 150 -11.41 2.30 -3.45
CA ARG A 150 -12.83 2.63 -3.62
C ARG A 150 -13.52 2.91 -2.29
N TYR A 151 -13.26 2.10 -1.26
CA TYR A 151 -13.86 2.33 0.04
C TYR A 151 -13.26 3.51 0.77
N ALA A 152 -11.97 3.80 0.57
CA ALA A 152 -11.37 5.03 1.08
C ALA A 152 -12.07 6.25 0.51
N LEU A 153 -12.34 6.25 -0.81
CA LEU A 153 -13.08 7.33 -1.47
C LEU A 153 -14.52 7.41 -0.95
N LYS A 154 -15.20 6.27 -0.91
CA LYS A 154 -16.60 6.24 -0.48
C LYS A 154 -16.80 6.86 0.90
N VAL A 155 -15.99 6.44 1.86
CA VAL A 155 -16.08 6.95 3.23
C VAL A 155 -15.72 8.44 3.30
N ARG A 156 -14.72 8.86 2.55
CA ARG A 156 -14.34 10.27 2.48
C ARG A 156 -15.49 11.14 1.95
N LEU A 157 -16.17 10.70 0.90
CA LEU A 157 -17.30 11.43 0.34
C LEU A 157 -18.50 11.48 1.31
N GLU A 158 -18.71 10.41 2.07
CA GLU A 158 -19.74 10.41 3.12
C GLU A 158 -19.48 11.47 4.19
N LYS A 159 -18.19 11.66 4.57
CA LYS A 159 -17.82 12.64 5.58
C LYS A 159 -17.89 14.08 5.07
N GLU A 160 -17.74 14.28 3.78
CA GLU A 160 -17.83 15.59 3.15
C GLU A 160 -19.26 16.00 2.84
N GLY A 161 -20.15 15.02 2.76
CA GLY A 161 -21.57 15.22 2.42
C GLY A 161 -22.47 15.61 3.61
#